data_e6fa0f5aac01f03700bcb1eb88f3343b
#
_entry.id   e6fa0f5aac01f03700bcb1eb88f3343b
#
_cell.length_a   1.000
_cell.length_b   1.000
_cell.length_c   1.000
_cell.angle_alpha   90.00
_cell.angle_beta   90.00
_cell.angle_gamma   90.00
#
_symmetry.space_group_name_H-M   'P 1'
#
loop_
_entity.id
_entity.type
_entity.pdbx_description
1 polymer ?
#
loop_
_entity_poly.entity_id
_entity_poly.type
_entity_poly.pdbx_seq_one_letter_code
_entity_poly.pdbx_strand_id
1 'polypeptide(L)'
;MLKRYFLNYKKRNFSTASIWIKGGSNMDSEGKKGINKILSSLLTRGCEGFDNLSRSEYIESYGAELNHEVYEDGISIGLKSLNEHFSKLLPLLDLIINKPILSEIEFQKVKKSSIDFIKKEKENPFNICFEKWKKIVYSNHPYAFNTIGKTKDVLKITHEDILCEFKNFQSREKFIISNDSKINGNELSTL
;
A
#
# COMPACT_ATOMS: atom_id res chain seq x y z
N MET A 1 -19.17 3.37 -0.89
CA MET A 1 -19.36 3.95 -2.26
C MET A 1 -18.00 4.38 -2.77
N LEU A 2 -17.53 3.78 -3.85
CA LEU A 2 -16.23 4.08 -4.46
C LEU A 2 -16.31 5.41 -5.22
N LYS A 3 -15.51 6.41 -4.82
CA LYS A 3 -15.42 7.68 -5.57
C LYS A 3 -14.30 7.58 -6.60
N ARG A 4 -14.54 8.06 -7.80
CA ARG A 4 -13.62 7.95 -8.95
C ARG A 4 -13.26 9.34 -9.46
N TYR A 5 -11.98 9.54 -9.75
CA TYR A 5 -11.45 10.77 -10.30
C TYR A 5 -10.61 10.45 -11.54
N PHE A 6 -10.93 11.09 -12.67
CA PHE A 6 -10.23 10.92 -13.94
C PHE A 6 -9.49 12.19 -14.30
N LEU A 7 -8.22 12.05 -14.64
CA LEU A 7 -7.41 13.09 -15.23
C LEU A 7 -7.05 12.68 -16.66
N ASN A 8 -7.59 13.37 -17.66
CA ASN A 8 -7.35 13.04 -19.06
C ASN A 8 -6.15 13.85 -19.60
N TYR A 9 -5.03 13.17 -19.85
CA TYR A 9 -3.81 13.76 -20.43
C TYR A 9 -3.52 13.15 -21.81
N LYS A 10 -3.86 13.85 -22.87
CA LYS A 10 -3.86 13.36 -24.28
C LYS A 10 -2.51 12.98 -24.91
N LYS A 11 -1.36 13.04 -24.23
CA LYS A 11 -0.02 12.88 -24.87
C LYS A 11 0.93 11.90 -24.17
N ARG A 12 0.49 11.04 -23.28
CA ARG A 12 1.39 10.10 -22.61
C ARG A 12 1.17 8.67 -23.10
N ASN A 13 2.26 7.90 -23.26
CA ASN A 13 2.20 6.49 -23.68
C ASN A 13 1.98 5.54 -22.50
N PHE A 14 1.74 6.05 -21.30
CA PHE A 14 1.49 5.26 -20.10
C PHE A 14 0.26 5.74 -19.35
N SER A 15 -0.42 4.79 -18.74
CA SER A 15 -1.58 4.99 -17.87
C SER A 15 -1.23 4.62 -16.44
N THR A 16 -1.90 5.27 -15.50
CA THR A 16 -1.76 5.01 -14.07
C THR A 16 -3.14 4.91 -13.41
N ALA A 17 -3.30 3.97 -12.50
CA ALA A 17 -4.40 3.95 -11.55
C ALA A 17 -3.84 3.85 -10.14
N SER A 18 -4.36 4.62 -9.23
CA SER A 18 -4.02 4.57 -7.82
C SER A 18 -5.31 4.45 -7.01
N ILE A 19 -5.35 3.46 -6.13
CA ILE A 19 -6.42 3.31 -5.16
C ILE A 19 -5.92 3.90 -3.86
N TRP A 20 -6.62 4.94 -3.41
CA TRP A 20 -6.41 5.56 -2.11
C TRP A 20 -7.41 5.00 -1.12
N ILE A 21 -6.93 4.43 -0.04
CA ILE A 21 -7.71 3.85 1.05
C ILE A 21 -7.58 4.77 2.27
N LYS A 22 -8.69 5.26 2.78
CA LYS A 22 -8.75 6.16 3.94
C LYS A 22 -8.26 5.44 5.20
N GLY A 23 -7.45 6.14 5.99
CA GLY A 23 -6.86 5.61 7.22
C GLY A 23 -5.56 4.86 6.95
N GLY A 24 -4.47 5.47 7.39
CA GLY A 24 -3.11 4.95 7.30
C GLY A 24 -2.55 4.63 8.68
N SER A 25 -1.33 5.09 8.96
CA SER A 25 -0.68 4.84 10.25
C SER A 25 -1.36 5.52 11.44
N ASN A 26 -2.21 6.52 11.22
CA ASN A 26 -3.03 7.13 12.27
C ASN A 26 -4.02 6.14 12.90
N MET A 27 -4.43 5.12 12.14
CA MET A 27 -5.35 4.06 12.61
C MET A 27 -4.62 2.88 13.30
N ASP A 28 -3.29 2.87 13.30
CA ASP A 28 -2.52 1.83 13.97
C ASP A 28 -2.82 1.83 15.48
N SER A 29 -3.21 0.69 16.01
CA SER A 29 -3.47 0.53 17.43
C SER A 29 -2.23 0.82 18.28
N GLU A 30 -2.43 1.24 19.52
CA GLU A 30 -1.34 1.41 20.45
C GLU A 30 -0.62 0.06 20.71
N GLY A 31 0.70 0.09 20.70
CA GLY A 31 1.54 -1.11 20.82
C GLY A 31 1.68 -1.95 19.55
N LYS A 32 1.00 -1.58 18.45
CA LYS A 32 1.09 -2.25 17.13
C LYS A 32 1.36 -1.25 16.00
N LYS A 33 2.07 -0.16 16.30
CA LYS A 33 2.43 0.84 15.29
C LYS A 33 3.27 0.22 14.17
N GLY A 34 2.87 0.49 12.91
CA GLY A 34 3.44 -0.10 11.70
C GLY A 34 2.62 -1.26 11.10
N ILE A 35 1.47 -1.64 11.72
CA ILE A 35 0.65 -2.74 11.23
C ILE A 35 0.11 -2.46 9.81
N ASN A 36 -0.34 -1.23 9.54
CA ASN A 36 -0.82 -0.84 8.22
C ASN A 36 0.31 -0.83 7.17
N LYS A 37 1.57 -0.55 7.56
CA LYS A 37 2.72 -0.67 6.65
C LYS A 37 3.00 -2.14 6.29
N ILE A 38 2.93 -3.04 7.26
CA ILE A 38 3.10 -4.49 7.03
C ILE A 38 1.94 -5.01 6.16
N LEU A 39 0.69 -4.66 6.48
CA LEU A 39 -0.48 -5.05 5.70
C LEU A 39 -0.36 -4.58 4.26
N SER A 40 -0.07 -3.30 4.02
CA SER A 40 0.10 -2.74 2.67
C SER A 40 1.17 -3.47 1.87
N SER A 41 2.28 -3.83 2.49
CA SER A 41 3.35 -4.63 1.87
C SER A 41 2.87 -6.05 1.52
N LEU A 42 2.05 -6.67 2.39
CA LEU A 42 1.51 -8.02 2.15
C LEU A 42 0.47 -8.04 1.04
N LEU A 43 -0.39 -7.03 0.94
CA LEU A 43 -1.38 -6.91 -0.13
C LEU A 43 -0.73 -7.03 -1.51
N THR A 44 0.48 -6.48 -1.67
CA THR A 44 1.21 -6.53 -2.94
C THR A 44 2.08 -7.78 -3.12
N ARG A 45 2.04 -8.77 -2.19
CA ARG A 45 2.88 -9.98 -2.25
C ARG A 45 2.22 -11.18 -2.93
N GLY A 46 0.91 -11.13 -3.16
CA GLY A 46 0.17 -12.17 -3.85
C GLY A 46 -1.31 -11.97 -3.72
N CYS A 47 -2.08 -12.52 -4.64
CA CYS A 47 -3.54 -12.46 -4.67
C CYS A 47 -4.09 -13.73 -5.29
N GLU A 48 -5.41 -13.88 -5.29
CA GLU A 48 -6.06 -15.06 -5.89
C GLU A 48 -5.52 -15.32 -7.31
N GLY A 49 -5.01 -16.52 -7.55
CA GLY A 49 -4.42 -16.93 -8.82
C GLY A 49 -2.94 -16.57 -9.02
N PHE A 50 -2.35 -15.75 -8.15
CA PHE A 50 -0.97 -15.31 -8.26
C PHE A 50 -0.26 -15.36 -6.91
N ASP A 51 0.76 -16.18 -6.77
CA ASP A 51 1.71 -16.05 -5.68
C ASP A 51 2.65 -14.83 -5.89
N ASN A 52 3.58 -14.62 -4.96
CA ASN A 52 4.48 -13.47 -5.03
C ASN A 52 5.38 -13.48 -6.27
N LEU A 53 5.85 -14.65 -6.72
CA LEU A 53 6.75 -14.78 -7.87
C LEU A 53 5.96 -14.60 -9.17
N SER A 54 4.92 -15.39 -9.39
CA SER A 54 4.11 -15.35 -10.60
C SER A 54 3.44 -13.98 -10.81
N ARG A 55 3.04 -13.30 -9.73
CA ARG A 55 2.54 -11.92 -9.81
C ARG A 55 3.63 -10.95 -10.28
N SER A 56 4.86 -11.08 -9.75
CA SER A 56 5.97 -10.21 -10.16
C SER A 56 6.32 -10.43 -11.63
N GLU A 57 6.48 -11.68 -12.04
CA GLU A 57 6.72 -12.03 -13.44
C GLU A 57 5.61 -11.54 -14.38
N TYR A 58 4.35 -11.66 -13.95
CA TYR A 58 3.22 -11.15 -14.74
C TYR A 58 3.30 -9.64 -14.94
N ILE A 59 3.53 -8.86 -13.87
CA ILE A 59 3.65 -7.40 -13.95
C ILE A 59 4.86 -7.00 -14.80
N GLU A 60 6.02 -7.62 -14.57
CA GLU A 60 7.27 -7.34 -15.30
C GLU A 60 7.16 -7.68 -16.77
N SER A 61 6.44 -8.74 -17.16
CA SER A 61 6.24 -9.13 -18.55
C SER A 61 5.53 -8.05 -19.38
N TYR A 62 4.76 -7.17 -18.74
CA TYR A 62 4.11 -6.02 -19.36
C TYR A 62 4.85 -4.69 -19.17
N GLY A 63 6.06 -4.73 -18.61
CA GLY A 63 6.80 -3.52 -18.25
C GLY A 63 6.03 -2.60 -17.30
N ALA A 64 5.19 -3.19 -16.45
CA ALA A 64 4.35 -2.47 -15.51
C ALA A 64 5.01 -2.35 -14.15
N GLU A 65 4.56 -1.38 -13.38
CA GLU A 65 5.02 -1.09 -12.02
C GLU A 65 3.84 -1.12 -11.06
N LEU A 66 3.95 -1.92 -10.00
CA LEU A 66 3.02 -1.92 -8.86
C LEU A 66 3.74 -1.33 -7.66
N ASN A 67 3.17 -0.29 -7.09
CA ASN A 67 3.71 0.35 -5.90
C ASN A 67 2.68 0.43 -4.77
N HIS A 68 3.17 0.61 -3.54
CA HIS A 68 2.34 0.85 -2.38
C HIS A 68 3.03 1.82 -1.42
N GLU A 69 2.25 2.73 -0.87
CA GLU A 69 2.72 3.70 0.11
C GLU A 69 1.72 3.82 1.27
N VAL A 70 2.25 4.02 2.47
CA VAL A 70 1.43 4.29 3.65
C VAL A 70 1.77 5.67 4.17
N TYR A 71 0.76 6.49 4.22
CA TYR A 71 0.78 7.82 4.81
C TYR A 71 0.10 7.79 6.17
N GLU A 72 0.10 8.89 6.87
CA GLU A 72 -0.61 9.01 8.13
C GLU A 72 -2.13 8.82 7.95
N ASP A 73 -2.73 9.39 6.90
CA ASP A 73 -4.19 9.41 6.68
C ASP A 73 -4.69 8.41 5.64
N GLY A 74 -3.81 7.69 4.97
CA GLY A 74 -4.22 6.78 3.92
C GLY A 74 -3.15 5.81 3.46
N ILE A 75 -3.63 4.82 2.72
CA ILE A 75 -2.79 3.84 2.01
C ILE A 75 -3.04 4.05 0.52
N SER A 76 -1.97 4.15 -0.26
CA SER A 76 -2.02 4.22 -1.72
C SER A 76 -1.46 2.93 -2.31
N ILE A 77 -2.20 2.32 -3.22
CA ILE A 77 -1.73 1.20 -4.04
C ILE A 77 -1.89 1.61 -5.49
N GLY A 78 -0.77 1.66 -6.21
CA GLY A 78 -0.70 2.21 -7.57
C GLY A 78 -0.21 1.19 -8.59
N LEU A 79 -0.81 1.22 -9.77
CA LEU A 79 -0.40 0.50 -10.96
C LEU A 79 -0.07 1.50 -12.05
N LYS A 80 1.07 1.29 -12.72
CA LYS A 80 1.51 2.05 -13.89
C LYS A 80 1.94 1.09 -14.99
N SER A 81 1.48 1.31 -16.20
CA SER A 81 1.89 0.52 -17.36
C SER A 81 1.75 1.31 -18.67
N LEU A 82 2.22 0.74 -19.77
CA LEU A 82 1.91 1.24 -21.11
C LEU A 82 0.40 1.17 -21.35
N ASN A 83 -0.12 2.13 -22.12
CA ASN A 83 -1.56 2.25 -22.43
C ASN A 83 -2.16 0.97 -23.03
N GLU A 84 -1.41 0.27 -23.86
CA GLU A 84 -1.86 -0.95 -24.54
C GLU A 84 -2.06 -2.16 -23.60
N HIS A 85 -1.40 -2.14 -22.43
CA HIS A 85 -1.44 -3.23 -21.46
C HIS A 85 -2.29 -2.90 -20.23
N PHE A 86 -2.64 -1.62 -20.04
CA PHE A 86 -3.23 -1.14 -18.82
C PHE A 86 -4.58 -1.80 -18.49
N SER A 87 -5.48 -1.93 -19.46
CA SER A 87 -6.79 -2.57 -19.26
C SER A 87 -6.67 -4.04 -18.84
N LYS A 88 -5.61 -4.75 -19.30
CA LYS A 88 -5.36 -6.14 -18.90
C LYS A 88 -4.90 -6.28 -17.46
N LEU A 89 -4.22 -5.25 -16.94
CA LEU A 89 -3.63 -5.26 -15.61
C LEU A 89 -4.57 -4.67 -14.53
N LEU A 90 -5.58 -3.90 -14.92
CA LEU A 90 -6.53 -3.31 -13.98
C LEU A 90 -7.20 -4.33 -13.04
N PRO A 91 -7.67 -5.51 -13.52
CA PRO A 91 -8.28 -6.50 -12.63
C PRO A 91 -7.34 -6.99 -11.53
N LEU A 92 -6.02 -6.90 -11.72
CA LEU A 92 -5.04 -7.27 -10.70
C LEU A 92 -5.13 -6.36 -9.47
N LEU A 93 -5.44 -5.06 -9.64
CA LEU A 93 -5.63 -4.15 -8.51
C LEU A 93 -6.82 -4.56 -7.63
N ASP A 94 -7.90 -5.02 -8.26
CA ASP A 94 -9.06 -5.54 -7.53
C ASP A 94 -8.70 -6.78 -6.71
N LEU A 95 -8.01 -7.73 -7.33
CA LEU A 95 -7.56 -8.96 -6.66
C LEU A 95 -6.62 -8.65 -5.47
N ILE A 96 -5.68 -7.73 -5.63
CA ILE A 96 -4.75 -7.31 -4.58
C ILE A 96 -5.49 -6.74 -3.37
N ILE A 97 -6.56 -5.98 -3.58
CA ILE A 97 -7.28 -5.31 -2.51
C ILE A 97 -8.33 -6.19 -1.87
N ASN A 98 -9.05 -6.98 -2.67
CA ASN A 98 -10.20 -7.72 -2.19
C ASN A 98 -9.89 -9.21 -1.91
N LYS A 99 -8.87 -9.77 -2.59
CA LYS A 99 -8.52 -11.20 -2.48
C LYS A 99 -7.01 -11.43 -2.34
N PRO A 100 -6.31 -10.73 -1.44
CA PRO A 100 -4.87 -10.95 -1.23
C PRO A 100 -4.59 -12.31 -0.59
N ILE A 101 -3.40 -12.86 -0.89
CA ILE A 101 -2.87 -14.01 -0.18
C ILE A 101 -2.02 -13.50 0.98
N LEU A 102 -2.60 -13.49 2.18
CA LEU A 102 -1.91 -13.04 3.40
C LEU A 102 -1.25 -14.23 4.10
N SER A 103 -0.25 -14.85 3.45
CA SER A 103 0.40 -16.05 4.01
C SER A 103 1.33 -15.71 5.17
N GLU A 104 1.41 -16.64 6.15
CA GLU A 104 2.33 -16.54 7.29
C GLU A 104 3.80 -16.41 6.84
N ILE A 105 4.18 -17.14 5.78
CA ILE A 105 5.56 -17.12 5.25
C ILE A 105 5.92 -15.71 4.74
N GLU A 106 5.05 -15.09 3.95
CA GLU A 106 5.29 -13.74 3.44
C GLU A 106 5.20 -12.71 4.57
N PHE A 107 4.31 -12.90 5.55
CA PHE A 107 4.25 -12.06 6.73
C PHE A 107 5.57 -12.03 7.50
N GLN A 108 6.19 -13.18 7.75
CA GLN A 108 7.48 -13.24 8.46
C GLN A 108 8.59 -12.53 7.68
N LYS A 109 8.62 -12.69 6.35
CA LYS A 109 9.57 -11.98 5.47
C LYS A 109 9.37 -10.46 5.54
N VAL A 110 8.12 -9.98 5.41
CA VAL A 110 7.80 -8.55 5.47
C VAL A 110 8.11 -7.98 6.84
N LYS A 111 7.75 -8.67 7.91
CA LYS A 111 8.05 -8.27 9.29
C LYS A 111 9.55 -8.10 9.51
N LYS A 112 10.36 -9.07 9.07
CA LYS A 112 11.83 -9.01 9.16
C LYS A 112 12.37 -7.81 8.37
N SER A 113 11.96 -7.66 7.11
CA SER A 113 12.39 -6.53 6.26
C SER A 113 12.00 -5.18 6.87
N SER A 114 10.81 -5.08 7.49
CA SER A 114 10.37 -3.85 8.17
C SER A 114 11.26 -3.51 9.36
N ILE A 115 11.67 -4.51 10.15
CA ILE A 115 12.59 -4.31 11.29
C ILE A 115 13.95 -3.84 10.80
N ASP A 116 14.48 -4.46 9.74
CA ASP A 116 15.78 -4.10 9.16
C ASP A 116 15.74 -2.69 8.56
N PHE A 117 14.63 -2.33 7.91
CA PHE A 117 14.42 -0.97 7.41
C PHE A 117 14.38 0.07 8.55
N ILE A 118 13.65 -0.21 9.66
CA ILE A 118 13.61 0.68 10.83
C ILE A 118 15.00 0.88 11.43
N LYS A 119 15.85 -0.16 11.44
CA LYS A 119 17.24 -0.04 11.93
C LYS A 119 18.04 0.89 11.03
N LYS A 120 17.97 0.67 9.71
CA LYS A 120 18.66 1.49 8.70
C LYS A 120 18.23 2.96 8.76
N GLU A 121 16.95 3.24 8.93
CA GLU A 121 16.43 4.62 9.09
C GLU A 121 17.07 5.35 10.28
N LYS A 122 17.37 4.62 11.36
CA LYS A 122 18.03 5.17 12.56
C LYS A 122 19.54 5.45 12.40
N GLU A 123 20.15 4.97 11.32
CA GLU A 123 21.55 5.28 10.99
C GLU A 123 21.68 6.63 10.27
N ASN A 124 20.59 7.13 9.69
CA ASN A 124 20.58 8.41 8.99
C ASN A 124 20.31 9.57 9.96
N PRO A 125 21.29 10.49 10.16
CA PRO A 125 21.13 11.63 11.07
C PRO A 125 19.94 12.55 10.72
N PHE A 126 19.66 12.71 9.41
CA PHE A 126 18.52 13.51 8.96
C PHE A 126 17.20 12.89 9.44
N ASN A 127 17.01 11.59 9.29
CA ASN A 127 15.79 10.90 9.69
C ASN A 127 15.59 10.97 11.22
N ILE A 128 16.68 10.86 11.98
CA ILE A 128 16.66 11.02 13.44
C ILE A 128 16.22 12.44 13.84
N CYS A 129 16.80 13.46 13.18
CA CYS A 129 16.46 14.85 13.43
C CYS A 129 14.99 15.13 13.06
N PHE A 130 14.56 14.68 11.88
CA PHE A 130 13.20 14.84 11.40
C PHE A 130 12.16 14.14 12.30
N GLU A 131 12.46 12.94 12.78
CA GLU A 131 11.60 12.23 13.73
C GLU A 131 11.45 13.00 15.06
N LYS A 132 12.54 13.57 15.58
CA LYS A 132 12.51 14.41 16.79
C LYS A 132 11.72 15.69 16.56
N TRP A 133 11.91 16.33 15.42
CA TRP A 133 11.17 17.52 15.03
C TRP A 133 9.66 17.23 14.92
N LYS A 134 9.25 16.15 14.25
CA LYS A 134 7.83 15.73 14.19
C LYS A 134 7.22 15.57 15.61
N LYS A 135 7.94 14.98 16.53
CA LYS A 135 7.47 14.80 17.92
C LYS A 135 7.28 16.13 18.66
N ILE A 136 8.13 17.11 18.41
CA ILE A 136 8.00 18.45 19.01
C ILE A 136 6.82 19.19 18.40
N VAL A 137 6.72 19.22 17.07
CA VAL A 137 5.71 20.01 16.37
C VAL A 137 4.30 19.43 16.52
N TYR A 138 4.17 18.11 16.41
CA TYR A 138 2.87 17.44 16.43
C TYR A 138 2.48 16.91 17.81
N SER A 139 3.42 16.89 18.79
CA SER A 139 3.16 16.50 20.18
C SER A 139 2.38 15.17 20.28
N ASN A 140 1.12 15.20 20.72
CA ASN A 140 0.26 14.03 20.91
C ASN A 140 -0.55 13.65 19.65
N HIS A 141 -0.35 14.33 18.53
CA HIS A 141 -1.06 14.02 17.29
C HIS A 141 -0.46 12.76 16.61
N PRO A 142 -1.26 11.93 15.91
CA PRO A 142 -0.77 10.77 15.17
C PRO A 142 0.41 11.05 14.22
N TYR A 143 0.50 12.25 13.69
CA TYR A 143 1.60 12.69 12.80
C TYR A 143 2.97 12.78 13.49
N ALA A 144 3.02 12.75 14.82
CA ALA A 144 4.26 12.67 15.57
C ALA A 144 4.99 11.33 15.38
N PHE A 145 4.28 10.30 14.90
CA PHE A 145 4.82 8.95 14.77
C PHE A 145 5.22 8.65 13.31
N ASN A 146 6.25 7.81 13.16
CA ASN A 146 6.64 7.33 11.85
C ASN A 146 5.64 6.26 11.36
N THR A 147 5.27 6.30 10.10
CA THR A 147 4.32 5.36 9.46
C THR A 147 4.79 3.91 9.49
N ILE A 148 6.11 3.67 9.55
CA ILE A 148 6.69 2.32 9.63
C ILE A 148 6.63 1.72 11.05
N GLY A 149 6.25 2.52 12.07
CA GLY A 149 6.20 2.11 13.46
C GLY A 149 7.57 2.09 14.15
N LYS A 150 7.64 1.39 15.27
CA LYS A 150 8.87 1.19 16.05
C LYS A 150 9.19 -0.30 16.11
N THR A 151 10.47 -0.65 16.18
CA THR A 151 10.93 -2.05 16.29
C THR A 151 10.18 -2.84 17.37
N LYS A 152 9.99 -2.22 18.56
CA LYS A 152 9.29 -2.87 19.68
C LYS A 152 7.82 -3.20 19.40
N ASP A 153 7.15 -2.36 18.60
CA ASP A 153 5.75 -2.53 18.24
C ASP A 153 5.63 -3.56 17.11
N VAL A 154 6.48 -3.45 16.07
CA VAL A 154 6.54 -4.39 14.94
C VAL A 154 6.84 -5.81 15.41
N LEU A 155 7.71 -5.99 16.41
CA LEU A 155 8.00 -7.32 16.99
C LEU A 155 6.77 -7.99 17.60
N LYS A 156 5.84 -7.21 18.16
CA LYS A 156 4.61 -7.72 18.81
C LYS A 156 3.50 -8.07 17.80
N ILE A 157 3.55 -7.54 16.57
CA ILE A 157 2.53 -7.81 15.56
C ILE A 157 2.58 -9.30 15.19
N THR A 158 1.43 -9.96 15.25
CA THR A 158 1.22 -11.35 14.86
C THR A 158 0.54 -11.44 13.49
N HIS A 159 0.57 -12.62 12.89
CA HIS A 159 -0.18 -12.86 11.65
C HIS A 159 -1.70 -12.71 11.85
N GLU A 160 -2.21 -13.14 13.00
CA GLU A 160 -3.62 -12.96 13.36
C GLU A 160 -4.02 -11.49 13.43
N ASP A 161 -3.12 -10.62 13.93
CA ASP A 161 -3.34 -9.17 13.92
C ASP A 161 -3.50 -8.63 12.52
N ILE A 162 -2.69 -9.13 11.57
CA ILE A 162 -2.79 -8.74 10.15
C ILE A 162 -4.12 -9.18 9.54
N LEU A 163 -4.58 -10.40 9.84
CA LEU A 163 -5.87 -10.90 9.35
C LEU A 163 -7.05 -10.08 9.92
N CYS A 164 -6.95 -9.69 11.19
CA CYS A 164 -7.93 -8.81 11.83
C CYS A 164 -7.92 -7.41 11.20
N GLU A 165 -6.72 -6.83 11.01
CA GLU A 165 -6.57 -5.51 10.39
C GLU A 165 -7.02 -5.50 8.92
N PHE A 166 -6.84 -6.60 8.19
CA PHE A 166 -7.38 -6.72 6.84
C PHE A 166 -8.91 -6.65 6.79
N LYS A 167 -9.61 -7.25 7.75
CA LYS A 167 -11.08 -7.12 7.86
C LYS A 167 -11.49 -5.65 8.06
N ASN A 168 -10.78 -4.93 8.93
CA ASN A 168 -11.00 -3.50 9.14
C ASN A 168 -10.70 -2.71 7.86
N PHE A 169 -9.60 -3.03 7.18
CA PHE A 169 -9.18 -2.42 5.92
C PHE A 169 -10.26 -2.56 4.83
N GLN A 170 -10.91 -3.71 4.72
CA GLN A 170 -11.96 -3.94 3.73
C GLN A 170 -13.15 -2.99 3.89
N SER A 171 -13.49 -2.59 5.11
CA SER A 171 -14.61 -1.68 5.40
C SER A 171 -14.29 -0.19 5.15
N ARG A 172 -13.02 0.17 4.92
CA ARG A 172 -12.61 1.57 4.73
C ARG A 172 -13.09 2.15 3.41
N GLU A 173 -13.33 3.46 3.39
CA GLU A 173 -13.60 4.20 2.15
C GLU A 173 -12.40 4.12 1.20
N LYS A 174 -12.68 3.86 -0.06
CA LYS A 174 -11.69 3.75 -1.13
C LYS A 174 -12.01 4.74 -2.25
N PHE A 175 -10.96 5.34 -2.79
CA PHE A 175 -11.02 6.29 -3.91
C PHE A 175 -10.11 5.78 -5.02
N ILE A 176 -10.58 5.76 -6.26
CA ILE A 176 -9.74 5.47 -7.41
C ILE A 176 -9.41 6.79 -8.11
N ILE A 177 -8.12 7.02 -8.31
CA ILE A 177 -7.58 8.11 -9.10
C ILE A 177 -6.89 7.47 -10.30
N SER A 178 -7.40 7.73 -11.49
CA SER A 178 -6.80 7.23 -12.72
C SER A 178 -6.41 8.36 -13.65
N ASN A 179 -5.27 8.21 -14.29
CA ASN A 179 -4.82 9.06 -15.39
C ASN A 179 -4.66 8.16 -16.62
N ASP A 180 -5.61 8.23 -17.53
CA ASP A 180 -5.57 7.49 -18.78
C ASP A 180 -6.09 8.35 -19.94
N SER A 181 -5.44 8.18 -21.09
CA SER A 181 -5.83 8.84 -22.34
C SER A 181 -6.93 8.08 -23.12
N LYS A 182 -7.25 6.84 -22.78
CA LYS A 182 -8.11 5.94 -23.56
C LYS A 182 -9.16 5.16 -22.76
N ILE A 183 -9.09 5.09 -21.44
CA ILE A 183 -10.09 4.34 -20.66
C ILE A 183 -11.39 5.13 -20.57
N ASN A 184 -12.45 4.55 -21.11
CA ASN A 184 -13.80 4.97 -20.81
C ASN A 184 -14.12 4.62 -19.34
N GLY A 185 -14.72 5.56 -18.60
CA GLY A 185 -15.07 5.41 -17.18
C GLY A 185 -15.83 4.13 -16.80
N ASN A 186 -16.32 3.38 -17.79
CA ASN A 186 -17.01 2.11 -17.61
C ASN A 186 -16.08 0.92 -17.28
N GLU A 187 -14.81 0.93 -17.72
CA GLU A 187 -13.88 -0.17 -17.45
C GLU A 187 -13.40 -0.19 -15.97
N LEU A 188 -13.42 0.97 -15.31
CA LEU A 188 -13.16 1.06 -13.87
C LEU A 188 -14.42 0.81 -13.01
N SER A 189 -15.56 0.55 -13.65
CA SER A 189 -16.80 0.25 -12.92
C SER A 189 -16.82 -1.17 -12.35
N THR A 190 -15.90 -2.01 -12.75
CA THR A 190 -15.76 -3.40 -12.31
C THR A 190 -14.76 -3.58 -11.16
N LEU A 191 -14.08 -2.52 -10.72
CA LEU A 191 -13.25 -2.47 -9.51
C LEU A 191 -14.12 -2.04 -8.29
#